data_ee112b9fce2dd17f73a1d445945ca682
#
_entry.id   ee112b9fce2dd17f73a1d445945ca682
#
_cell.length_a   1.000
_cell.length_b   1.000
_cell.length_c   1.000
_cell.angle_alpha   90.00
_cell.angle_beta   90.00
_cell.angle_gamma   90.00
#
_symmetry.space_group_name_H-M   'P 1'
#
loop_
_entity.id
_entity.type
_entity.pdbx_description
1 polymer ?
#
loop_
_entity_poly.entity_id
_entity_poly.type
_entity_poly.pdbx_seq_one_letter_code
_entity_poly.pdbx_strand_id
1 'polypeptide(L)'
;MAPGDFVDTSGNVIGRHTGICNYTVGQRKGLGIAAGKPVFVKEIRPETNEVVISDNASLFTDTLYAKDFNWVSWSRDEVMAGTTDTVELVESVELSKASEPIEISDTKESEALELSNGAFVQAKVRYKHSPAPARVSIISAKDSASIPASALKELENGSDLIKLKFVEPQRAITKGQAVVLYDGDRVVGGGTICG
;
A
#
# COMPACT_ATOMS: atom_id res chain seq x y z
N MET A 1 27.26 -6.31 -7.83
CA MET A 1 26.53 -6.72 -6.61
C MET A 1 26.66 -8.21 -6.44
N ALA A 2 26.71 -8.69 -5.20
CA ALA A 2 26.92 -10.12 -4.91
C ALA A 2 25.67 -10.95 -5.24
N PRO A 3 25.82 -12.21 -5.70
CA PRO A 3 24.73 -13.17 -5.74
C PRO A 3 24.13 -13.39 -4.34
N GLY A 4 22.85 -13.70 -4.27
CA GLY A 4 22.12 -13.96 -3.03
C GLY A 4 21.02 -14.99 -3.22
N ASP A 5 20.10 -15.08 -2.28
CA ASP A 5 19.12 -16.13 -2.25
C ASP A 5 17.72 -15.63 -2.66
N PHE A 6 17.04 -16.44 -3.48
CA PHE A 6 15.58 -16.38 -3.56
C PHE A 6 14.99 -17.14 -2.38
N VAL A 7 14.13 -16.48 -1.64
CA VAL A 7 13.42 -17.09 -0.50
C VAL A 7 11.91 -17.05 -0.71
N ASP A 8 11.20 -18.01 -0.14
CA ASP A 8 9.74 -17.96 -0.07
C ASP A 8 9.28 -17.01 1.04
N THR A 9 7.96 -16.86 1.21
CA THR A 9 7.36 -16.02 2.27
C THR A 9 7.61 -16.53 3.69
N SER A 10 8.06 -17.77 3.84
CA SER A 10 8.43 -18.40 5.11
C SER A 10 9.94 -18.31 5.40
N GLY A 11 10.73 -17.74 4.47
CA GLY A 11 12.18 -17.61 4.57
C GLY A 11 12.97 -18.82 4.09
N ASN A 12 12.33 -19.84 3.48
CA ASN A 12 13.05 -20.98 2.92
C ASN A 12 13.73 -20.59 1.62
N VAL A 13 14.98 -21.00 1.45
CA VAL A 13 15.73 -20.77 0.20
C VAL A 13 15.17 -21.67 -0.91
N ILE A 14 14.77 -21.06 -2.04
CA ILE A 14 14.19 -21.75 -3.20
C ILE A 14 15.05 -21.60 -4.47
N GLY A 15 16.14 -20.86 -4.41
CA GLY A 15 17.06 -20.65 -5.52
C GLY A 15 18.08 -19.59 -5.23
N ARG A 16 18.92 -19.27 -6.24
CA ARG A 16 19.94 -18.21 -6.13
C ARG A 16 19.77 -17.19 -7.24
N HIS A 17 19.96 -15.93 -6.90
CA HIS A 17 19.93 -14.82 -7.85
C HIS A 17 21.32 -14.22 -8.09
N THR A 18 21.46 -13.44 -9.16
CA THR A 18 22.74 -12.86 -9.59
C THR A 18 22.99 -11.44 -9.03
N GLY A 19 22.14 -10.96 -8.16
CA GLY A 19 22.22 -9.65 -7.52
C GLY A 19 20.85 -8.98 -7.48
N ILE A 20 20.48 -8.41 -6.34
CA ILE A 20 19.13 -7.83 -6.08
C ILE A 20 18.75 -6.72 -7.05
N CYS A 21 19.71 -5.97 -7.61
CA CYS A 21 19.46 -4.89 -8.56
C CYS A 21 18.88 -5.36 -9.91
N ASN A 22 18.96 -6.66 -10.21
CA ASN A 22 18.42 -7.23 -11.44
C ASN A 22 16.92 -7.54 -11.34
N TYR A 23 16.30 -7.29 -10.17
CA TYR A 23 14.92 -7.67 -9.89
C TYR A 23 14.07 -6.46 -9.49
N THR A 24 12.77 -6.59 -9.76
CA THR A 24 11.79 -5.55 -9.44
C THR A 24 10.54 -6.19 -8.83
N VAL A 25 9.95 -5.57 -7.83
CA VAL A 25 8.71 -6.03 -7.21
C VAL A 25 7.60 -6.17 -8.26
N GLY A 26 6.93 -7.33 -8.26
CA GLY A 26 5.93 -7.72 -9.25
C GLY A 26 6.50 -8.41 -10.49
N GLN A 27 7.82 -8.53 -10.63
CA GLN A 27 8.46 -9.23 -11.75
C GLN A 27 8.13 -10.72 -11.73
N ARG A 28 7.78 -11.28 -12.92
CA ARG A 28 7.50 -12.69 -13.13
C ARG A 28 8.57 -13.38 -13.99
N LYS A 29 9.02 -12.70 -15.06
CA LYS A 29 9.93 -13.27 -16.05
C LYS A 29 11.38 -13.14 -15.61
N GLY A 30 12.25 -14.08 -16.04
CA GLY A 30 13.70 -14.01 -15.82
C GLY A 30 14.14 -14.34 -14.39
N LEU A 31 13.31 -15.02 -13.59
CA LEU A 31 13.67 -15.43 -12.24
C LEU A 31 14.56 -16.69 -12.22
N GLY A 32 14.46 -17.54 -13.24
CA GLY A 32 15.25 -18.80 -13.30
C GLY A 32 14.86 -19.83 -12.24
N ILE A 33 13.66 -19.72 -11.63
CA ILE A 33 13.18 -20.61 -10.59
C ILE A 33 12.20 -21.61 -11.18
N ALA A 34 12.41 -22.91 -10.98
CA ALA A 34 11.51 -23.99 -11.37
C ALA A 34 10.50 -24.26 -10.24
N ALA A 35 9.50 -23.39 -10.07
CA ALA A 35 8.52 -23.48 -8.99
C ALA A 35 7.25 -24.29 -9.35
N GLY A 36 7.13 -24.82 -10.58
CA GLY A 36 5.95 -25.56 -11.05
C GLY A 36 4.67 -24.73 -11.20
N LYS A 37 4.64 -23.49 -10.71
CA LYS A 37 3.55 -22.52 -10.80
C LYS A 37 4.11 -21.12 -11.04
N PRO A 38 3.28 -20.18 -11.56
CA PRO A 38 3.72 -18.79 -11.70
C PRO A 38 4.12 -18.18 -10.36
N VAL A 39 5.33 -17.62 -10.30
CA VAL A 39 5.86 -16.94 -9.12
C VAL A 39 6.30 -15.52 -9.47
N PHE A 40 6.33 -14.65 -8.48
CA PHE A 40 6.58 -13.23 -8.62
C PHE A 40 7.49 -12.72 -7.52
N VAL A 41 8.27 -11.69 -7.80
CA VAL A 41 9.01 -10.95 -6.78
C VAL A 41 8.02 -10.18 -5.91
N LYS A 42 7.95 -10.53 -4.64
CA LYS A 42 7.12 -9.85 -3.64
C LYS A 42 7.85 -8.70 -2.96
N GLU A 43 9.10 -8.93 -2.58
CA GLU A 43 9.91 -7.99 -1.82
C GLU A 43 11.39 -8.16 -2.18
N ILE A 44 12.16 -7.09 -2.07
CA ILE A 44 13.62 -7.12 -2.16
C ILE A 44 14.15 -6.66 -0.81
N ARG A 45 15.04 -7.44 -0.19
CA ARG A 45 15.66 -7.18 1.12
C ARG A 45 17.15 -6.90 0.94
N PRO A 46 17.56 -5.64 0.83
CA PRO A 46 18.97 -5.29 0.65
C PRO A 46 19.85 -5.71 1.83
N GLU A 47 19.33 -5.68 3.04
CA GLU A 47 20.05 -5.96 4.30
C GLU A 47 20.53 -7.41 4.36
N THR A 48 19.72 -8.35 3.86
CA THR A 48 20.03 -9.79 3.84
C THR A 48 20.44 -10.28 2.45
N ASN A 49 20.43 -9.38 1.43
CA ASN A 49 20.67 -9.71 0.02
C ASN A 49 19.73 -10.81 -0.49
N GLU A 50 18.44 -10.71 -0.13
CA GLU A 50 17.40 -11.67 -0.50
C GLU A 50 16.37 -11.07 -1.44
N VAL A 51 15.81 -11.92 -2.31
CA VAL A 51 14.64 -11.63 -3.13
C VAL A 51 13.51 -12.56 -2.71
N VAL A 52 12.46 -12.02 -2.10
CA VAL A 52 11.30 -12.80 -1.63
C VAL A 52 10.37 -13.07 -2.80
N ILE A 53 10.03 -14.33 -2.98
CA ILE A 53 9.17 -14.84 -4.05
C ILE A 53 7.83 -15.30 -3.48
N SER A 54 6.75 -14.96 -4.17
CA SER A 54 5.39 -15.37 -3.78
C SER A 54 4.52 -15.70 -5.00
N ASP A 55 3.28 -16.12 -4.74
CA ASP A 55 2.22 -16.17 -5.74
C ASP A 55 1.69 -14.77 -6.10
N ASN A 56 0.77 -14.70 -7.08
CA ASN A 56 0.19 -13.42 -7.50
C ASN A 56 -0.73 -12.80 -6.44
N ALA A 57 -1.45 -13.60 -5.68
CA ALA A 57 -2.41 -13.11 -4.68
C ALA A 57 -1.69 -12.31 -3.59
N SER A 58 -0.53 -12.77 -3.16
CA SER A 58 0.31 -12.12 -2.14
C SER A 58 0.91 -10.77 -2.55
N LEU A 59 0.73 -10.35 -3.81
CA LEU A 59 1.17 -9.03 -4.30
C LEU A 59 0.14 -7.93 -4.07
N PHE A 60 -1.09 -8.29 -3.71
CA PHE A 60 -2.15 -7.30 -3.52
C PHE A 60 -2.19 -6.85 -2.05
N THR A 61 -2.29 -5.54 -1.87
CA THR A 61 -2.55 -4.92 -0.56
C THR A 61 -3.52 -3.75 -0.73
N ASP A 62 -4.37 -3.57 0.23
CA ASP A 62 -5.34 -2.47 0.28
C ASP A 62 -4.84 -1.28 1.11
N THR A 63 -3.68 -1.44 1.76
CA THR A 63 -3.12 -0.40 2.63
C THR A 63 -1.68 -0.09 2.21
N LEU A 64 -1.32 1.19 2.21
CA LEU A 64 0.05 1.65 2.11
C LEU A 64 0.33 2.78 3.10
N TYR A 65 1.61 2.95 3.42
CA TYR A 65 2.11 4.06 4.22
C TYR A 65 3.09 4.89 3.41
N ALA A 66 2.98 6.22 3.52
CA ALA A 66 3.87 7.16 2.85
C ALA A 66 4.43 8.18 3.84
N LYS A 67 5.69 8.56 3.63
CA LYS A 67 6.44 9.58 4.36
C LYS A 67 6.82 10.74 3.46
N ASP A 68 7.45 11.75 4.03
CA ASP A 68 7.93 12.95 3.32
C ASP A 68 6.83 13.56 2.45
N PHE A 69 5.62 13.65 3.03
CA PHE A 69 4.44 14.03 2.30
C PHE A 69 4.37 15.55 2.13
N ASN A 70 4.24 15.99 0.88
CA ASN A 70 4.05 17.39 0.52
C ASN A 70 2.60 17.65 0.13
N TRP A 71 1.89 18.46 0.91
CA TRP A 71 0.55 18.93 0.62
C TRP A 71 0.59 20.06 -0.40
N VAL A 72 -0.25 20.02 -1.45
CA VAL A 72 -0.27 20.99 -2.54
C VAL A 72 -1.54 21.83 -2.52
N SER A 73 -2.70 21.19 -2.62
CA SER A 73 -3.98 21.92 -2.68
C SER A 73 -4.85 21.75 -1.44
N TRP A 74 -4.54 20.78 -0.58
CA TRP A 74 -5.17 20.59 0.71
C TRP A 74 -4.18 20.91 1.83
N SER A 75 -4.71 21.29 2.99
CA SER A 75 -3.93 21.39 4.23
C SER A 75 -4.04 20.11 5.05
N ARG A 76 -3.11 19.94 6.00
CA ARG A 76 -3.16 18.86 6.98
C ARG A 76 -4.49 18.85 7.76
N ASP A 77 -4.98 20.04 8.13
CA ASP A 77 -6.18 20.20 8.95
C ASP A 77 -7.44 19.79 8.20
N GLU A 78 -7.52 20.04 6.88
CA GLU A 78 -8.62 19.57 6.03
C GLU A 78 -8.69 18.05 5.97
N VAL A 79 -7.56 17.38 5.88
CA VAL A 79 -7.49 15.91 5.89
C VAL A 79 -7.90 15.34 7.25
N MET A 80 -7.46 15.97 8.35
CA MET A 80 -7.83 15.58 9.71
C MET A 80 -9.32 15.78 10.00
N ALA A 81 -9.93 16.80 9.41
CA ALA A 81 -11.36 17.09 9.54
C ALA A 81 -12.24 16.11 8.75
N GLY A 82 -11.66 15.32 7.83
CA GLY A 82 -12.41 14.39 6.98
C GLY A 82 -13.36 15.06 5.98
N THR A 83 -13.19 16.36 5.75
CA THR A 83 -14.05 17.17 4.88
C THR A 83 -13.68 16.96 3.41
N THR A 84 -14.41 16.08 2.74
CA THR A 84 -14.50 16.11 1.27
C THR A 84 -15.94 15.94 0.85
N ASP A 85 -16.41 16.82 -0.02
CA ASP A 85 -17.77 16.82 -0.60
C ASP A 85 -18.07 15.62 -1.53
N THR A 86 -17.22 14.60 -1.53
CA THR A 86 -17.35 13.40 -2.39
C THR A 86 -18.11 12.25 -1.71
N VAL A 87 -19.15 12.56 -0.93
CA VAL A 87 -20.04 11.54 -0.33
C VAL A 87 -20.83 10.77 -1.42
N GLU A 88 -21.05 11.37 -2.60
CA GLU A 88 -21.86 10.75 -3.67
C GLU A 88 -21.24 9.49 -4.31
N LEU A 89 -19.92 9.32 -4.24
CA LEU A 89 -19.24 8.16 -4.88
C LEU A 89 -19.24 6.90 -4.02
N VAL A 90 -19.38 7.03 -2.70
CA VAL A 90 -19.35 5.86 -1.79
C VAL A 90 -20.68 5.12 -1.80
N GLU A 91 -21.81 5.82 -1.87
CA GLU A 91 -23.14 5.20 -1.95
C GLU A 91 -23.33 4.37 -3.23
N SER A 92 -22.73 4.77 -4.36
CA SER A 92 -22.86 4.04 -5.61
C SER A 92 -22.04 2.74 -5.67
N VAL A 93 -20.96 2.64 -4.90
CA VAL A 93 -20.11 1.43 -4.85
C VAL A 93 -20.68 0.41 -3.84
N GLU A 94 -21.26 0.87 -2.74
CA GLU A 94 -21.87 -0.03 -1.74
C GLU A 94 -23.19 -0.63 -2.22
N LEU A 95 -24.00 0.11 -2.99
CA LEU A 95 -25.29 -0.38 -3.49
C LEU A 95 -25.17 -1.49 -4.55
N SER A 96 -24.04 -1.60 -5.24
CA SER A 96 -23.86 -2.62 -6.29
C SER A 96 -23.43 -4.01 -5.77
N LYS A 97 -23.07 -4.14 -4.48
CA LYS A 97 -22.63 -5.39 -3.86
C LYS A 97 -23.57 -5.97 -2.78
N ALA A 98 -24.67 -5.29 -2.49
CA ALA A 98 -25.62 -5.72 -1.45
C ALA A 98 -26.72 -6.62 -2.02
N SER A 99 -26.45 -7.92 -2.15
CA SER A 99 -27.49 -8.93 -2.37
C SER A 99 -27.31 -10.19 -1.52
N GLU A 100 -26.97 -10.04 -0.23
CA GLU A 100 -27.22 -11.08 0.79
C GLU A 100 -27.09 -10.48 2.20
N PRO A 101 -27.89 -10.88 3.21
CA PRO A 101 -27.76 -10.42 4.59
C PRO A 101 -26.53 -11.05 5.22
N ILE A 102 -25.55 -10.21 5.61
CA ILE A 102 -24.29 -10.65 6.21
C ILE A 102 -24.41 -10.52 7.72
N GLU A 103 -24.18 -11.61 8.45
CA GLU A 103 -23.99 -11.60 9.91
C GLU A 103 -22.77 -10.74 10.27
N ILE A 104 -22.97 -9.74 11.12
CA ILE A 104 -21.95 -8.78 11.56
C ILE A 104 -21.12 -9.45 12.64
N SER A 105 -19.86 -9.75 12.34
CA SER A 105 -18.85 -10.14 13.35
C SER A 105 -18.03 -8.93 13.78
N ASP A 106 -17.53 -8.91 15.02
CA ASP A 106 -16.80 -7.81 15.66
C ASP A 106 -15.60 -7.25 14.85
N THR A 107 -15.08 -8.05 13.92
CA THR A 107 -14.01 -7.63 12.97
C THR A 107 -14.48 -6.62 11.93
N LYS A 108 -15.76 -6.60 11.56
CA LYS A 108 -16.29 -5.68 10.54
C LYS A 108 -16.62 -4.29 11.08
N GLU A 109 -16.92 -4.17 12.37
CA GLU A 109 -17.12 -2.86 13.00
C GLU A 109 -15.82 -2.06 13.10
N SER A 110 -14.69 -2.71 13.36
CA SER A 110 -13.38 -2.04 13.36
C SER A 110 -12.94 -1.61 11.96
N GLU A 111 -13.22 -2.42 10.93
CA GLU A 111 -12.95 -2.05 9.52
C GLU A 111 -13.87 -0.91 9.04
N ALA A 112 -15.13 -0.91 9.41
CA ALA A 112 -16.07 0.17 9.11
C ALA A 112 -15.68 1.48 9.80
N LEU A 113 -15.17 1.41 11.04
CA LEU A 113 -14.69 2.57 11.78
C LEU A 113 -13.36 3.12 11.18
N GLU A 114 -12.47 2.27 10.70
CA GLU A 114 -11.27 2.69 9.96
C GLU A 114 -11.60 3.35 8.62
N LEU A 115 -12.67 2.94 7.96
CA LEU A 115 -13.17 3.56 6.72
C LEU A 115 -13.89 4.91 6.98
N SER A 116 -14.35 5.19 8.20
CA SER A 116 -15.00 6.45 8.55
C SER A 116 -14.03 7.61 8.83
N ASN A 117 -12.76 7.31 9.14
CA ASN A 117 -11.77 8.32 9.47
C ASN A 117 -10.88 8.64 8.25
N GLY A 118 -10.83 9.90 7.85
CA GLY A 118 -9.97 10.41 6.78
C GLY A 118 -10.74 10.87 5.54
N ALA A 119 -10.05 11.62 4.69
CA ALA A 119 -10.60 12.20 3.48
C ALA A 119 -10.55 11.22 2.30
N PHE A 120 -11.53 11.30 1.39
CA PHE A 120 -11.56 10.47 0.19
C PHE A 120 -10.75 11.10 -0.93
N VAL A 121 -9.93 10.29 -1.62
CA VAL A 121 -9.02 10.73 -2.68
C VAL A 121 -8.89 9.68 -3.77
N GLN A 122 -8.34 10.09 -4.91
CA GLN A 122 -7.84 9.20 -5.95
C GLN A 122 -6.32 9.08 -5.79
N ALA A 123 -5.81 7.88 -5.51
CA ALA A 123 -4.37 7.68 -5.27
C ALA A 123 -3.70 6.96 -6.45
N LYS A 124 -2.59 7.51 -6.93
CA LYS A 124 -1.79 6.95 -8.03
C LYS A 124 -0.43 6.51 -7.51
N VAL A 125 -0.18 5.19 -7.53
CA VAL A 125 1.06 4.57 -7.03
C VAL A 125 2.09 4.28 -8.13
N ARG A 126 1.74 4.47 -9.40
CA ARG A 126 2.63 4.29 -10.57
C ARG A 126 2.20 5.17 -11.72
N TYR A 127 3.17 5.65 -12.49
CA TYR A 127 2.90 6.55 -13.62
C TYR A 127 1.88 5.98 -14.63
N LYS A 128 2.01 4.69 -15.00
CA LYS A 128 1.14 4.05 -16.01
C LYS A 128 -0.19 3.50 -15.46
N HIS A 129 -0.41 3.54 -14.14
CA HIS A 129 -1.66 3.06 -13.55
C HIS A 129 -2.70 4.18 -13.52
N SER A 130 -3.96 3.82 -13.67
CA SER A 130 -5.06 4.72 -13.36
C SER A 130 -5.06 5.01 -11.86
N PRO A 131 -5.46 6.22 -11.44
CA PRO A 131 -5.71 6.51 -10.03
C PRO A 131 -6.78 5.55 -9.47
N ALA A 132 -6.59 5.11 -8.23
CA ALA A 132 -7.52 4.21 -7.55
C ALA A 132 -8.14 4.93 -6.33
N PRO A 133 -9.45 4.71 -6.04
CA PRO A 133 -10.11 5.33 -4.90
C PRO A 133 -9.53 4.82 -3.59
N ALA A 134 -9.23 5.74 -2.68
CA ALA A 134 -8.64 5.46 -1.38
C ALA A 134 -9.08 6.49 -0.34
N ARG A 135 -8.99 6.13 0.93
CA ARG A 135 -9.05 7.08 2.05
C ARG A 135 -7.65 7.43 2.51
N VAL A 136 -7.41 8.71 2.71
CA VAL A 136 -6.16 9.22 3.28
C VAL A 136 -6.37 9.62 4.73
N SER A 137 -5.50 9.19 5.62
CA SER A 137 -5.46 9.60 7.02
C SER A 137 -4.03 9.91 7.45
N ILE A 138 -3.88 10.83 8.39
CA ILE A 138 -2.59 11.17 9.00
C ILE A 138 -2.46 10.35 10.26
N ILE A 139 -1.40 9.56 10.34
CA ILE A 139 -1.11 8.71 11.50
C ILE A 139 -0.36 9.52 12.56
N SER A 140 -0.86 9.47 13.79
CA SER A 140 -0.19 10.02 14.94
C SER A 140 0.55 8.93 15.75
N ALA A 141 1.45 9.35 16.63
CA ALA A 141 2.16 8.42 17.52
C ALA A 141 1.24 7.56 18.42
N LYS A 142 -0.04 7.97 18.58
CA LYS A 142 -1.04 7.23 19.38
C LYS A 142 -1.58 5.99 18.64
N ASP A 143 -1.47 5.95 17.32
CA ASP A 143 -2.04 4.90 16.45
C ASP A 143 -1.02 3.79 16.14
N SER A 144 0.08 3.72 16.90
CA SER A 144 1.24 2.87 16.60
C SER A 144 0.98 1.35 16.59
N ALA A 145 -0.08 0.87 17.23
CA ALA A 145 -0.32 -0.57 17.42
C ALA A 145 -0.60 -1.36 16.13
N SER A 146 -1.07 -0.71 15.06
CA SER A 146 -1.42 -1.36 13.78
C SER A 146 -0.46 -1.03 12.63
N ILE A 147 0.65 -0.35 12.93
CA ILE A 147 1.60 0.13 11.92
C ILE A 147 2.72 -0.91 11.70
N PRO A 148 3.06 -1.27 10.45
CA PRO A 148 4.19 -2.16 10.20
C PRO A 148 5.52 -1.53 10.66
N ALA A 149 6.44 -2.37 11.17
CA ALA A 149 7.71 -1.93 11.74
C ALA A 149 8.55 -1.02 10.81
N SER A 150 8.41 -1.22 9.49
CA SER A 150 9.09 -0.37 8.50
C SER A 150 8.56 1.07 8.45
N ALA A 151 7.28 1.27 8.74
CA ALA A 151 6.66 2.58 8.77
C ALA A 151 6.76 3.23 10.18
N LEU A 152 6.82 2.42 11.25
CA LEU A 152 7.04 2.91 12.62
C LEU A 152 8.34 3.69 12.77
N LYS A 153 9.43 3.25 12.14
CA LYS A 153 10.72 3.95 12.16
C LYS A 153 10.64 5.38 11.63
N GLU A 154 9.78 5.62 10.66
CA GLU A 154 9.60 6.95 10.07
C GLU A 154 8.83 7.87 11.04
N LEU A 155 7.86 7.32 11.76
CA LEU A 155 7.10 8.05 12.78
C LEU A 155 7.99 8.48 13.96
N GLU A 156 8.93 7.62 14.38
CA GLU A 156 9.91 7.90 15.44
C GLU A 156 10.85 9.05 15.05
N ASN A 157 11.11 9.25 13.76
CA ASN A 157 11.92 10.36 13.25
C ASN A 157 11.17 11.71 13.24
N GLY A 158 9.91 11.75 13.71
CA GLY A 158 9.09 12.97 13.79
C GLY A 158 8.46 13.42 12.48
N SER A 159 8.50 12.57 11.44
CA SER A 159 7.82 12.83 10.16
C SER A 159 6.35 12.45 10.24
N ASP A 160 5.48 13.22 9.57
CA ASP A 160 4.09 12.81 9.37
C ASP A 160 4.05 11.53 8.54
N LEU A 161 3.35 10.53 9.04
CA LEU A 161 3.09 9.30 8.33
C LEU A 161 1.67 9.31 7.79
N ILE A 162 1.53 9.12 6.50
CA ILE A 162 0.24 9.09 5.81
C ILE A 162 -0.15 7.64 5.56
N LYS A 163 -1.35 7.24 6.00
CA LYS A 163 -1.97 5.95 5.68
C LYS A 163 -2.97 6.14 4.55
N LEU A 164 -2.88 5.29 3.55
CA LEU A 164 -3.88 5.17 2.49
C LEU A 164 -4.53 3.79 2.57
N LYS A 165 -5.87 3.76 2.67
CA LYS A 165 -6.68 2.55 2.59
C LYS A 165 -7.44 2.57 1.26
N PHE A 166 -7.09 1.68 0.34
CA PHE A 166 -7.75 1.56 -0.96
C PHE A 166 -9.09 0.84 -0.83
N VAL A 167 -10.07 1.23 -1.65
CA VAL A 167 -11.34 0.52 -1.79
C VAL A 167 -11.12 -0.87 -2.38
N GLU A 168 -10.20 -0.98 -3.35
CA GLU A 168 -9.79 -2.26 -3.95
C GLU A 168 -8.29 -2.46 -3.77
N PRO A 169 -7.85 -3.70 -3.41
CA PRO A 169 -6.43 -3.98 -3.24
C PRO A 169 -5.60 -3.64 -4.48
N GLN A 170 -4.49 -2.95 -4.28
CA GLN A 170 -3.56 -2.53 -5.32
C GLN A 170 -2.40 -3.51 -5.45
N ARG A 171 -2.03 -3.83 -6.70
CA ARG A 171 -0.99 -4.82 -6.99
C ARG A 171 0.41 -4.23 -6.88
N ALA A 172 1.29 -4.94 -6.17
CA ALA A 172 2.74 -4.72 -6.14
C ALA A 172 3.12 -3.27 -5.76
N ILE A 173 2.51 -2.74 -4.71
CA ILE A 173 2.94 -1.50 -4.07
C ILE A 173 4.40 -1.66 -3.64
N THR A 174 5.25 -0.71 -3.99
CA THR A 174 6.70 -0.83 -3.82
C THR A 174 7.24 0.31 -2.99
N LYS A 175 7.98 0.00 -1.93
CA LYS A 175 8.69 0.97 -1.11
C LYS A 175 9.67 1.79 -1.94
N GLY A 176 9.83 3.06 -1.61
CA GLY A 176 10.68 4.01 -2.32
C GLY A 176 10.06 4.60 -3.59
N GLN A 177 8.88 4.14 -4.03
CA GLN A 177 8.13 4.78 -5.10
C GLN A 177 7.29 5.95 -4.57
N ALA A 178 6.97 6.89 -5.44
CA ALA A 178 6.06 7.98 -5.12
C ALA A 178 4.60 7.52 -5.16
N VAL A 179 3.79 8.06 -4.25
CA VAL A 179 2.34 8.08 -4.34
C VAL A 179 1.88 9.51 -4.51
N VAL A 180 0.92 9.74 -5.43
CA VAL A 180 0.33 11.06 -5.69
C VAL A 180 -1.17 10.95 -5.49
N LEU A 181 -1.73 11.91 -4.75
CA LEU A 181 -3.15 12.00 -4.43
C LEU A 181 -3.82 13.07 -5.26
N TYR A 182 -5.04 12.80 -5.70
CA TYR A 182 -5.87 13.66 -6.51
C TYR A 182 -7.27 13.80 -5.92
N ASP A 183 -7.84 14.97 -6.10
CA ASP A 183 -9.25 15.30 -5.93
C ASP A 183 -9.77 15.81 -7.27
N GLY A 184 -10.45 14.94 -8.04
CA GLY A 184 -10.72 15.20 -9.45
C GLY A 184 -9.42 15.42 -10.23
N ASP A 185 -9.29 16.58 -10.89
CA ASP A 185 -8.10 16.97 -11.65
C ASP A 185 -7.04 17.72 -10.80
N ARG A 186 -7.31 17.95 -9.52
CA ARG A 186 -6.42 18.70 -8.63
C ARG A 186 -5.45 17.75 -7.92
N VAL A 187 -4.17 18.11 -7.89
CA VAL A 187 -3.18 17.40 -7.07
C VAL A 187 -3.35 17.80 -5.62
N VAL A 188 -3.72 16.87 -4.77
CA VAL A 188 -3.84 17.05 -3.31
C VAL A 188 -2.46 17.11 -2.66
N GLY A 189 -1.60 16.19 -3.05
CA GLY A 189 -0.25 16.07 -2.51
C GLY A 189 0.42 14.80 -2.97
N GLY A 190 1.59 14.52 -2.41
CA GLY A 190 2.33 13.29 -2.69
C GLY A 190 3.45 13.04 -1.71
N GLY A 191 3.89 11.79 -1.63
CA GLY A 191 4.94 11.34 -0.73
C GLY A 191 5.64 10.09 -1.21
N THR A 192 6.57 9.57 -0.40
CA THR A 192 7.34 8.36 -0.66
C THR A 192 6.77 7.17 0.09
N ILE A 193 6.47 6.08 -0.62
CA ILE A 193 5.95 4.84 -0.02
C ILE A 193 7.02 4.21 0.87
N CYS A 194 6.68 3.92 2.14
CA CYS A 194 7.59 3.33 3.13
C CYS A 194 7.08 2.03 3.78
N GLY A 195 5.78 1.72 3.63
CA GLY A 195 5.18 0.51 4.19
C GLY A 195 3.94 0.07 3.47
#